data_e456350634598b68494266a744cf8679
#
_entry.id   e456350634598b68494266a744cf8679
#
_cell.length_a   1.000
_cell.length_b   1.000
_cell.length_c   1.000
_cell.angle_alpha   90.00
_cell.angle_beta   90.00
_cell.angle_gamma   90.00
#
_symmetry.space_group_name_H-M   'P 1'
#
loop_
_entity.id
_entity.type
_entity.pdbx_description
1 polymer ?
#
loop_
_entity_poly.entity_id
_entity_poly.type
_entity_poly.pdbx_seq_one_letter_code
_entity_poly.pdbx_strand_id
1 'polypeptide(L)'
;NLIDDKKVNKNPYYNYYQYVSHRTTSYLNHVIYNTYVNDESALYNQADVFFNIQAKYTINASMMYALALNESGLGLSQYALEYHNLFGHAAIDENPDNANQYKSIADCVKQHAYNFLQQGYLNPEDSRYYGSWFGDKASGINVNYASDPYWGEKAASFYYQLDEDGIDQKKNPIKIIQLSKDLKVYAPNKKDVIYTHKKGSIVSIHILKDKYGYYKISSEAPVKDNHLNINAKYKNSYAYIKKSDFK
;
A
#
# COMPACT_ATOMS: atom_id res chain seq x y z
N ASN A 1 21.70 10.73 5.65
CA ASN A 1 22.01 10.64 4.24
C ASN A 1 20.71 10.53 3.49
N LEU A 2 20.40 11.57 2.69
CA LEU A 2 19.45 11.44 1.59
C LEU A 2 19.87 10.22 0.79
N ILE A 3 18.93 9.32 0.50
CA ILE A 3 19.14 8.39 -0.59
C ILE A 3 19.58 9.29 -1.73
N ASP A 4 20.80 9.11 -2.19
CA ASP A 4 21.38 9.95 -3.23
C ASP A 4 20.39 10.01 -4.37
N ASP A 5 19.76 11.17 -4.60
CA ASP A 5 18.77 11.38 -5.66
C ASP A 5 19.26 10.83 -7.02
N LYS A 6 20.59 10.78 -7.18
CA LYS A 6 21.23 10.17 -8.35
C LYS A 6 21.17 8.64 -8.41
N LYS A 7 21.08 7.95 -7.26
CA LYS A 7 20.87 6.48 -7.22
C LYS A 7 19.40 6.13 -7.35
N VAL A 8 18.54 6.95 -6.79
CA VAL A 8 17.07 6.82 -6.85
C VAL A 8 16.60 7.02 -8.30
N ASN A 9 17.18 7.95 -9.04
CA ASN A 9 16.84 8.23 -10.45
C ASN A 9 17.36 7.22 -11.48
N LYS A 10 18.20 6.27 -11.11
CA LYS A 10 18.77 5.32 -12.07
C LYS A 10 17.86 4.17 -12.47
N ASN A 11 16.78 3.93 -11.72
CA ASN A 11 15.80 2.90 -12.05
C ASN A 11 14.38 3.41 -11.73
N PRO A 12 13.64 3.94 -12.73
CA PRO A 12 12.29 4.48 -12.53
C PRO A 12 11.29 3.46 -11.96
N TYR A 13 11.56 2.15 -12.07
CA TYR A 13 10.73 1.09 -11.52
C TYR A 13 10.70 1.06 -9.99
N TYR A 14 11.79 1.52 -9.32
CA TYR A 14 11.98 1.26 -7.90
C TYR A 14 11.57 2.41 -6.99
N ASN A 15 11.39 3.62 -7.52
CA ASN A 15 11.24 4.79 -6.66
C ASN A 15 9.81 5.10 -6.28
N TYR A 16 9.00 5.50 -7.24
CA TYR A 16 7.63 5.87 -6.93
C TYR A 16 6.80 4.65 -6.56
N TYR A 17 6.75 3.65 -7.43
CA TYR A 17 5.83 2.52 -7.31
C TYR A 17 6.17 1.56 -6.17
N GLN A 18 7.45 1.44 -5.81
CA GLN A 18 7.89 0.65 -4.67
C GLN A 18 7.60 1.33 -3.33
N TYR A 19 7.64 2.66 -3.30
CA TYR A 19 7.47 3.42 -2.07
C TYR A 19 6.19 4.25 -2.01
N VAL A 20 5.31 4.20 -3.01
CA VAL A 20 4.00 4.85 -2.91
C VAL A 20 3.15 4.20 -1.82
N SER A 21 2.49 5.01 -1.01
CA SER A 21 1.64 4.51 0.07
C SER A 21 0.35 3.89 -0.46
N HIS A 22 -0.08 2.78 0.12
CA HIS A 22 -1.41 2.21 -0.08
C HIS A 22 -2.55 3.18 0.27
N ARG A 23 -2.26 4.27 0.98
CA ARG A 23 -3.23 5.33 1.31
C ARG A 23 -3.34 6.44 0.26
N THR A 24 -2.65 6.31 -0.87
CA THR A 24 -2.89 7.13 -2.05
C THR A 24 -4.13 6.63 -2.82
N THR A 25 -4.52 7.35 -3.86
CA THR A 25 -5.67 6.98 -4.69
C THR A 25 -5.19 6.60 -6.09
N SER A 26 -5.66 5.48 -6.63
CA SER A 26 -5.53 5.24 -8.07
C SER A 26 -6.55 6.05 -8.85
N TYR A 27 -6.08 6.71 -9.90
CA TYR A 27 -6.86 7.49 -10.87
C TYR A 27 -6.88 6.83 -12.25
N LEU A 28 -6.36 5.62 -12.36
CA LEU A 28 -6.41 4.85 -13.61
C LEU A 28 -7.86 4.50 -13.95
N ASN A 29 -8.14 4.30 -15.22
CA ASN A 29 -9.48 3.87 -15.63
C ASN A 29 -9.60 2.33 -15.62
N HIS A 30 -10.82 1.84 -15.56
CA HIS A 30 -11.12 0.39 -15.49
C HIS A 30 -10.64 -0.38 -16.73
N VAL A 31 -10.52 0.28 -17.88
CA VAL A 31 -10.07 -0.37 -19.13
C VAL A 31 -8.65 -0.88 -19.00
N ILE A 32 -7.75 -0.11 -18.34
CA ILE A 32 -6.36 -0.50 -18.13
C ILE A 32 -6.28 -1.84 -17.41
N TYR A 33 -7.06 -2.03 -16.33
CA TYR A 33 -7.09 -3.29 -15.58
C TYR A 33 -7.69 -4.43 -16.40
N ASN A 34 -8.83 -4.18 -17.04
CA ASN A 34 -9.58 -5.21 -17.76
C ASN A 34 -8.90 -5.68 -19.03
N THR A 35 -7.97 -4.89 -19.58
CA THR A 35 -7.17 -5.25 -20.76
C THR A 35 -5.76 -5.75 -20.42
N TYR A 36 -5.36 -5.69 -19.14
CA TYR A 36 -4.03 -6.10 -18.72
C TYR A 36 -3.81 -7.61 -18.78
N VAL A 37 -4.87 -8.38 -18.54
CA VAL A 37 -4.89 -9.84 -18.60
C VAL A 37 -5.95 -10.31 -19.59
N ASN A 38 -5.81 -11.55 -20.10
CA ASN A 38 -6.80 -12.19 -20.97
C ASN A 38 -7.91 -12.92 -20.15
N ASP A 39 -8.86 -13.50 -20.83
CA ASP A 39 -10.02 -14.20 -20.26
C ASP A 39 -9.70 -15.52 -19.54
N GLU A 40 -8.49 -16.03 -19.67
CA GLU A 40 -8.01 -17.19 -18.90
C GLU A 40 -7.68 -16.81 -17.44
N SER A 41 -7.46 -15.55 -17.15
CA SER A 41 -7.07 -15.06 -15.82
C SER A 41 -8.27 -14.89 -14.88
N ALA A 42 -8.12 -15.29 -13.63
CA ALA A 42 -9.07 -14.98 -12.57
C ALA A 42 -9.25 -13.45 -12.32
N LEU A 43 -8.32 -12.63 -12.81
CA LEU A 43 -8.37 -11.15 -12.74
C LEU A 43 -9.10 -10.52 -13.93
N TYR A 44 -9.50 -11.30 -14.94
CA TYR A 44 -10.19 -10.78 -16.10
C TYR A 44 -11.52 -10.11 -15.71
N ASN A 45 -11.74 -8.89 -16.20
CA ASN A 45 -12.92 -8.07 -15.90
C ASN A 45 -13.18 -7.82 -14.40
N GLN A 46 -12.15 -7.86 -13.54
CA GLN A 46 -12.28 -7.64 -12.10
C GLN A 46 -11.95 -6.19 -11.64
N ALA A 47 -11.75 -5.23 -12.54
CA ALA A 47 -11.41 -3.86 -12.19
C ALA A 47 -12.34 -3.26 -11.12
N ASP A 48 -13.65 -3.44 -11.26
CA ASP A 48 -14.67 -2.91 -10.34
C ASP A 48 -14.47 -3.39 -8.90
N VAL A 49 -14.00 -4.61 -8.71
CA VAL A 49 -13.73 -5.16 -7.37
C VAL A 49 -12.70 -4.30 -6.64
N PHE A 50 -11.58 -3.97 -7.31
CA PHE A 50 -10.48 -3.19 -6.72
C PHE A 50 -10.89 -1.73 -6.49
N PHE A 51 -11.61 -1.11 -7.42
CA PHE A 51 -12.10 0.26 -7.24
C PHE A 51 -13.18 0.37 -6.16
N ASN A 52 -14.05 -0.62 -6.00
CA ASN A 52 -15.00 -0.67 -4.88
C ASN A 52 -14.30 -0.80 -3.53
N ILE A 53 -13.21 -1.56 -3.46
CA ILE A 53 -12.37 -1.65 -2.25
C ILE A 53 -11.68 -0.31 -1.98
N GLN A 54 -11.12 0.35 -3.00
CA GLN A 54 -10.55 1.69 -2.83
C GLN A 54 -11.58 2.68 -2.29
N ALA A 55 -12.78 2.70 -2.87
CA ALA A 55 -13.86 3.59 -2.42
C ALA A 55 -14.28 3.32 -0.97
N LYS A 56 -14.26 2.06 -0.54
CA LYS A 56 -14.70 1.64 0.79
C LYS A 56 -13.65 1.81 1.86
N TYR A 57 -12.41 1.39 1.59
CA TYR A 57 -11.33 1.27 2.58
C TYR A 57 -10.23 2.31 2.40
N THR A 58 -10.26 3.09 1.31
CA THR A 58 -9.20 4.03 0.92
C THR A 58 -7.83 3.33 0.87
N ILE A 59 -7.80 2.21 0.17
CA ILE A 59 -6.59 1.45 -0.15
C ILE A 59 -6.44 1.48 -1.67
N ASN A 60 -5.30 1.92 -2.16
CA ASN A 60 -5.03 2.16 -3.58
C ASN A 60 -5.31 0.93 -4.44
N ALA A 61 -6.22 1.07 -5.40
CA ALA A 61 -6.66 -0.02 -6.27
C ALA A 61 -5.52 -0.59 -7.13
N SER A 62 -4.66 0.27 -7.67
CA SER A 62 -3.53 -0.15 -8.50
C SER A 62 -2.50 -0.95 -7.71
N MET A 63 -2.21 -0.55 -6.47
CA MET A 63 -1.29 -1.31 -5.61
C MET A 63 -1.86 -2.69 -5.28
N MET A 64 -3.14 -2.77 -4.95
CA MET A 64 -3.79 -4.06 -4.67
C MET A 64 -3.85 -4.95 -5.92
N TYR A 65 -4.15 -4.39 -7.09
CA TYR A 65 -4.19 -5.13 -8.35
C TYR A 65 -2.79 -5.62 -8.74
N ALA A 66 -1.78 -4.76 -8.65
CA ALA A 66 -0.38 -5.11 -8.89
C ALA A 66 0.10 -6.24 -7.97
N LEU A 67 -0.30 -6.19 -6.70
CA LEU A 67 -0.02 -7.26 -5.76
C LEU A 67 -0.72 -8.57 -6.15
N ALA A 68 -1.99 -8.51 -6.53
CA ALA A 68 -2.72 -9.68 -7.00
C ALA A 68 -2.06 -10.30 -8.24
N LEU A 69 -1.60 -9.50 -9.21
CA LEU A 69 -0.85 -9.97 -10.38
C LEU A 69 0.44 -10.71 -9.96
N ASN A 70 1.20 -10.13 -9.02
CA ASN A 70 2.44 -10.72 -8.52
C ASN A 70 2.22 -12.05 -7.79
N GLU A 71 1.26 -12.08 -6.86
CA GLU A 71 1.02 -13.24 -5.98
C GLU A 71 0.35 -14.42 -6.70
N SER A 72 -0.49 -14.13 -7.69
CA SER A 72 -1.26 -15.16 -8.41
C SER A 72 -0.69 -15.56 -9.76
N GLY A 73 0.51 -15.06 -10.13
CA GLY A 73 1.06 -15.29 -11.46
C GLY A 73 0.12 -14.80 -12.56
N LEU A 74 -0.24 -13.53 -12.53
CA LEU A 74 -1.20 -12.87 -13.45
C LEU A 74 -2.64 -13.43 -13.33
N GLY A 75 -3.02 -13.98 -12.19
CA GLY A 75 -4.32 -14.62 -12.00
C GLY A 75 -4.43 -16.02 -12.58
N LEU A 76 -3.31 -16.65 -12.97
CA LEU A 76 -3.27 -17.96 -13.65
C LEU A 76 -2.89 -19.11 -12.71
N SER A 77 -2.54 -18.84 -11.45
CA SER A 77 -2.24 -19.89 -10.49
C SER A 77 -3.47 -20.76 -10.21
N GLN A 78 -3.26 -22.04 -9.88
CA GLN A 78 -4.33 -22.93 -9.47
C GLN A 78 -5.16 -22.34 -8.32
N TYR A 79 -4.51 -21.75 -7.32
CA TYR A 79 -5.19 -21.10 -6.21
C TYR A 79 -6.09 -19.93 -6.65
N ALA A 80 -5.67 -19.15 -7.64
CA ALA A 80 -6.49 -18.05 -8.17
C ALA A 80 -7.70 -18.57 -8.93
N LEU A 81 -7.51 -19.57 -9.79
CA LEU A 81 -8.55 -20.09 -10.69
C LEU A 81 -9.58 -20.95 -9.97
N GLU A 82 -9.13 -21.88 -9.12
CA GLU A 82 -10.01 -22.87 -8.49
C GLU A 82 -10.54 -22.41 -7.13
N TYR A 83 -9.74 -21.62 -6.37
CA TYR A 83 -10.06 -21.24 -4.99
C TYR A 83 -10.29 -19.74 -4.82
N HIS A 84 -10.27 -18.94 -5.88
CA HIS A 84 -10.38 -17.47 -5.87
C HIS A 84 -9.34 -16.80 -4.96
N ASN A 85 -8.20 -17.46 -4.70
CA ASN A 85 -7.15 -16.97 -3.80
C ASN A 85 -6.05 -16.27 -4.59
N LEU A 86 -6.18 -14.95 -4.72
CA LEU A 86 -5.25 -14.11 -5.48
C LEU A 86 -3.95 -13.78 -4.75
N PHE A 87 -3.90 -13.95 -3.42
CA PHE A 87 -2.78 -13.47 -2.59
C PHE A 87 -2.02 -14.59 -1.90
N GLY A 88 -2.30 -15.85 -2.23
CA GLY A 88 -1.61 -16.99 -1.63
C GLY A 88 -1.86 -17.13 -0.13
N HIS A 89 -2.99 -16.63 0.38
CA HIS A 89 -3.29 -16.73 1.81
C HIS A 89 -3.34 -18.19 2.23
N ALA A 90 -2.44 -18.56 3.17
CA ALA A 90 -2.49 -19.85 3.82
C ALA A 90 -3.66 -19.91 4.81
N ALA A 91 -4.15 -21.13 5.02
CA ALA A 91 -5.17 -21.40 6.00
C ALA A 91 -4.81 -20.86 7.39
N ILE A 92 -5.68 -20.06 7.96
CA ILE A 92 -5.54 -19.60 9.34
C ILE A 92 -6.48 -20.37 10.28
N ASP A 93 -7.41 -21.17 9.75
CA ASP A 93 -8.43 -21.85 10.57
C ASP A 93 -8.42 -23.38 10.46
N GLU A 94 -9.06 -24.02 11.45
CA GLU A 94 -9.00 -25.41 11.86
C GLU A 94 -9.37 -26.48 10.81
N ASN A 95 -9.59 -26.12 9.55
CA ASN A 95 -9.85 -27.07 8.49
C ASN A 95 -8.98 -26.81 7.24
N PRO A 96 -7.91 -27.62 7.03
CA PRO A 96 -6.96 -27.44 5.91
C PRO A 96 -7.60 -27.47 4.52
N ASP A 97 -8.67 -28.22 4.35
CA ASP A 97 -9.31 -28.43 3.04
C ASP A 97 -10.14 -27.20 2.58
N ASN A 98 -10.53 -26.32 3.50
CA ASN A 98 -11.27 -25.11 3.18
C ASN A 98 -10.44 -23.82 3.31
N ALA A 99 -9.24 -23.95 3.73
CA ALA A 99 -8.44 -22.88 4.26
C ALA A 99 -7.97 -21.83 3.25
N ASN A 100 -7.91 -22.18 1.98
CA ASN A 100 -7.44 -21.28 0.90
C ASN A 100 -8.54 -20.92 -0.09
N GLN A 101 -9.79 -21.24 0.19
CA GLN A 101 -10.91 -21.00 -0.71
C GLN A 101 -11.74 -19.81 -0.29
N TYR A 102 -11.95 -18.89 -1.24
CA TYR A 102 -12.86 -17.75 -1.09
C TYR A 102 -14.13 -17.96 -1.91
N LYS A 103 -15.24 -17.35 -1.48
CA LYS A 103 -16.53 -17.43 -2.18
C LYS A 103 -16.48 -16.79 -3.57
N SER A 104 -15.60 -15.81 -3.75
CA SER A 104 -15.39 -15.07 -4.99
C SER A 104 -14.09 -14.28 -4.94
N ILE A 105 -13.63 -13.78 -6.08
CA ILE A 105 -12.54 -12.82 -6.19
C ILE A 105 -12.82 -11.58 -5.32
N ALA A 106 -14.05 -11.07 -5.33
CA ALA A 106 -14.45 -9.91 -4.51
C ALA A 106 -14.30 -10.19 -3.01
N ASP A 107 -14.62 -11.40 -2.55
CA ASP A 107 -14.44 -11.79 -1.15
C ASP A 107 -12.94 -11.88 -0.79
N CYS A 108 -12.14 -12.51 -1.63
CA CYS A 108 -10.67 -12.57 -1.45
C CYS A 108 -10.05 -11.17 -1.33
N VAL A 109 -10.34 -10.28 -2.28
CA VAL A 109 -9.81 -8.91 -2.29
C VAL A 109 -10.27 -8.12 -1.05
N LYS A 110 -11.53 -8.29 -0.64
CA LYS A 110 -12.06 -7.68 0.58
C LYS A 110 -11.35 -8.18 1.83
N GLN A 111 -11.15 -9.49 1.96
CA GLN A 111 -10.46 -10.09 3.11
C GLN A 111 -9.00 -9.62 3.17
N HIS A 112 -8.32 -9.56 2.03
CA HIS A 112 -6.97 -9.02 1.95
C HIS A 112 -6.92 -7.55 2.40
N ALA A 113 -7.79 -6.71 1.85
CA ALA A 113 -7.86 -5.30 2.19
C ALA A 113 -8.14 -5.05 3.68
N TYR A 114 -9.05 -5.81 4.27
CA TYR A 114 -9.47 -5.60 5.65
C TYR A 114 -8.54 -6.29 6.66
N ASN A 115 -8.39 -7.62 6.58
CA ASN A 115 -7.69 -8.39 7.61
C ASN A 115 -6.16 -8.27 7.52
N PHE A 116 -5.61 -8.26 6.30
CA PHE A 116 -4.17 -8.21 6.12
C PHE A 116 -3.66 -6.77 6.07
N LEU A 117 -4.25 -5.94 5.23
CA LEU A 117 -3.78 -4.57 5.06
C LEU A 117 -4.27 -3.67 6.20
N GLN A 118 -5.58 -3.41 6.30
CA GLN A 118 -6.09 -2.41 7.24
C GLN A 118 -5.82 -2.75 8.70
N GLN A 119 -6.02 -4.00 9.11
CA GLN A 119 -5.81 -4.45 10.49
C GLN A 119 -4.34 -4.74 10.81
N GLY A 120 -3.50 -4.94 9.81
CA GLY A 120 -2.10 -5.36 9.97
C GLY A 120 -1.09 -4.42 9.32
N TYR A 121 -0.73 -4.70 8.08
CA TYR A 121 0.38 -4.02 7.42
C TYR A 121 0.25 -2.51 7.28
N LEU A 122 -0.97 -1.95 7.30
CA LEU A 122 -1.23 -0.50 7.26
C LEU A 122 -1.62 0.08 8.63
N ASN A 123 -1.49 -0.70 9.70
CA ASN A 123 -1.81 -0.27 11.06
C ASN A 123 -0.54 0.01 11.86
N PRO A 124 -0.21 1.29 12.17
CA PRO A 124 0.99 1.62 12.93
C PRO A 124 1.08 1.03 14.34
N GLU A 125 -0.03 0.48 14.87
CA GLU A 125 -0.08 -0.19 16.17
C GLU A 125 0.13 -1.71 16.07
N ASP A 126 0.16 -2.28 14.84
CA ASP A 126 0.39 -3.72 14.61
C ASP A 126 1.88 -4.02 14.42
N SER A 127 2.34 -5.15 14.92
CA SER A 127 3.74 -5.59 14.82
C SER A 127 4.23 -5.84 13.39
N ARG A 128 3.31 -6.02 12.44
CA ARG A 128 3.63 -6.19 11.00
C ARG A 128 3.92 -4.88 10.28
N TYR A 129 3.63 -3.73 10.91
CA TYR A 129 3.76 -2.43 10.28
C TYR A 129 5.21 -1.95 10.23
N TYR A 130 5.70 -1.69 9.03
CA TYR A 130 6.98 -1.04 8.75
C TYR A 130 6.86 0.06 7.68
N GLY A 131 5.64 0.53 7.44
CA GLY A 131 5.26 1.51 6.42
C GLY A 131 4.28 0.92 5.41
N SER A 132 3.37 1.75 4.86
CA SER A 132 2.27 1.31 4.00
C SER A 132 2.61 1.30 2.51
N TRP A 133 3.83 1.06 2.14
CA TRP A 133 4.36 0.88 0.77
C TRP A 133 4.87 -0.55 0.57
N PHE A 134 5.10 -0.97 -0.66
CA PHE A 134 5.65 -2.30 -0.92
C PHE A 134 7.01 -2.50 -0.25
N GLY A 135 7.93 -1.55 -0.47
CA GLY A 135 9.20 -1.49 0.24
C GLY A 135 10.19 -2.60 -0.11
N ASP A 136 11.04 -2.90 0.85
CA ASP A 136 12.11 -3.89 0.81
C ASP A 136 12.29 -4.56 2.19
N LYS A 137 13.43 -5.17 2.45
CA LYS A 137 13.70 -5.78 3.76
C LYS A 137 14.03 -4.79 4.89
N ALA A 138 14.18 -3.50 4.57
CA ALA A 138 14.47 -2.45 5.55
C ALA A 138 13.21 -1.64 5.94
N SER A 139 12.24 -1.49 5.02
CA SER A 139 11.00 -0.76 5.30
C SER A 139 9.86 -1.18 4.35
N GLY A 140 8.63 -0.89 4.75
CA GLY A 140 7.44 -1.24 4.02
C GLY A 140 6.89 -2.62 4.34
N ILE A 141 5.92 -3.05 3.58
CA ILE A 141 5.19 -4.32 3.78
C ILE A 141 6.14 -5.51 3.66
N ASN A 142 7.13 -5.47 2.74
CA ASN A 142 8.03 -6.58 2.50
C ASN A 142 8.97 -6.91 3.67
N VAL A 143 9.08 -6.09 4.69
CA VAL A 143 9.85 -6.47 5.88
C VAL A 143 9.35 -7.80 6.45
N ASN A 144 8.03 -7.98 6.51
CA ASN A 144 7.38 -9.15 7.10
C ASN A 144 6.51 -9.98 6.14
N TYR A 145 6.21 -9.48 4.93
CA TYR A 145 5.21 -10.12 4.06
C TYR A 145 5.77 -11.36 3.34
N ALA A 146 6.90 -11.24 2.69
CA ALA A 146 7.51 -12.31 1.91
C ALA A 146 8.97 -12.56 2.31
N SER A 147 9.46 -13.76 2.12
CA SER A 147 10.89 -14.10 2.27
C SER A 147 11.76 -13.53 1.14
N ASP A 148 11.17 -13.34 -0.04
CA ASP A 148 11.84 -12.78 -1.21
C ASP A 148 12.22 -11.30 -0.98
N PRO A 149 13.51 -10.95 -1.00
CA PRO A 149 13.93 -9.57 -0.82
C PRO A 149 13.48 -8.63 -1.95
N TYR A 150 13.20 -9.15 -3.13
CA TYR A 150 12.78 -8.41 -4.33
C TYR A 150 11.26 -8.37 -4.52
N TRP A 151 10.49 -8.90 -3.57
CA TRP A 151 9.04 -8.96 -3.66
C TRP A 151 8.40 -7.58 -3.91
N GLY A 152 8.84 -6.56 -3.16
CA GLY A 152 8.32 -5.19 -3.32
C GLY A 152 8.63 -4.58 -4.68
N GLU A 153 9.80 -4.88 -5.23
CA GLU A 153 10.20 -4.45 -6.58
C GLU A 153 9.36 -5.13 -7.66
N LYS A 154 9.09 -6.43 -7.51
CA LYS A 154 8.26 -7.20 -8.44
C LYS A 154 6.83 -6.66 -8.46
N ALA A 155 6.21 -6.44 -7.30
CA ALA A 155 4.89 -5.83 -7.21
C ALA A 155 4.87 -4.41 -7.80
N ALA A 156 5.89 -3.61 -7.52
CA ALA A 156 6.04 -2.26 -8.08
C ALA A 156 6.18 -2.25 -9.61
N SER A 157 6.81 -3.26 -10.19
CA SER A 157 6.93 -3.37 -11.64
C SER A 157 5.58 -3.53 -12.34
N PHE A 158 4.65 -4.28 -11.74
CA PHE A 158 3.28 -4.39 -12.24
C PHE A 158 2.53 -3.07 -12.12
N TYR A 159 2.69 -2.36 -11.01
CA TYR A 159 2.05 -1.05 -10.86
C TYR A 159 2.59 -0.05 -11.90
N TYR A 160 3.90 -0.03 -12.14
CA TYR A 160 4.51 0.80 -13.18
C TYR A 160 3.91 0.51 -14.56
N GLN A 161 3.73 -0.77 -14.92
CA GLN A 161 3.14 -1.15 -16.19
C GLN A 161 1.67 -0.71 -16.32
N LEU A 162 0.90 -0.76 -15.23
CA LEU A 162 -0.48 -0.25 -15.20
C LEU A 162 -0.54 1.28 -15.37
N ASP A 163 0.42 2.01 -14.80
CA ASP A 163 0.50 3.48 -14.81
C ASP A 163 1.57 3.98 -15.80
N GLU A 164 1.66 3.38 -16.99
CA GLU A 164 2.67 3.72 -18.01
C GLU A 164 2.69 5.22 -18.34
N ASP A 165 1.53 5.86 -18.36
CA ASP A 165 1.38 7.30 -18.58
C ASP A 165 1.74 8.16 -17.35
N GLY A 166 2.01 7.56 -16.20
CA GLY A 166 2.35 8.22 -14.95
C GLY A 166 1.20 9.07 -14.39
N ILE A 167 -0.04 8.63 -14.55
CA ILE A 167 -1.24 9.34 -14.07
C ILE A 167 -1.26 9.37 -12.56
N ASP A 168 -1.11 8.21 -11.91
CA ASP A 168 -1.10 8.10 -10.46
C ASP A 168 0.14 8.76 -9.85
N GLN A 169 1.30 8.61 -10.51
CA GLN A 169 2.54 9.27 -10.12
C GLN A 169 2.40 10.80 -10.07
N LYS A 170 1.78 11.39 -11.08
CA LYS A 170 1.58 12.85 -11.17
C LYS A 170 0.56 13.36 -10.15
N LYS A 171 -0.47 12.55 -9.85
CA LYS A 171 -1.57 12.96 -8.94
C LYS A 171 -1.29 12.70 -7.47
N ASN A 172 -0.36 11.81 -7.15
CA ASN A 172 0.01 11.44 -5.78
C ASN A 172 1.50 11.74 -5.50
N PRO A 173 1.91 13.02 -5.41
CA PRO A 173 3.32 13.34 -5.16
C PRO A 173 3.74 12.84 -3.77
N ILE A 174 4.83 12.08 -3.73
CA ILE A 174 5.43 11.56 -2.50
C ILE A 174 6.83 12.11 -2.29
N LYS A 175 7.27 12.14 -1.04
CA LYS A 175 8.67 12.34 -0.68
C LYS A 175 9.19 11.09 0.00
N ILE A 176 10.31 10.57 -0.50
CA ILE A 176 10.99 9.39 0.02
C ILE A 176 12.27 9.85 0.67
N ILE A 177 12.45 9.55 1.95
CA ILE A 177 13.68 9.88 2.68
C ILE A 177 14.11 8.73 3.60
N GLN A 178 15.42 8.62 3.82
CA GLN A 178 15.97 7.85 4.94
C GLN A 178 16.10 8.74 6.17
N LEU A 179 15.47 8.35 7.26
CA LEU A 179 15.42 9.15 8.47
C LEU A 179 16.76 9.17 9.23
N SER A 180 17.27 10.37 9.49
CA SER A 180 18.44 10.59 10.37
C SER A 180 18.09 10.61 11.86
N LYS A 181 16.80 10.77 12.20
CA LYS A 181 16.21 10.74 13.54
C LYS A 181 14.78 10.22 13.50
N ASP A 182 14.19 9.94 14.66
CA ASP A 182 12.78 9.56 14.74
C ASP A 182 11.88 10.68 14.18
N LEU A 183 10.91 10.31 13.32
CA LEU A 183 9.92 11.21 12.76
C LEU A 183 8.58 10.99 13.45
N LYS A 184 8.19 11.95 14.27
CA LYS A 184 6.89 11.96 14.95
C LYS A 184 5.79 12.41 14.00
N VAL A 185 4.71 11.64 13.96
CA VAL A 185 3.48 11.98 13.23
C VAL A 185 2.43 12.43 14.22
N TYR A 186 1.90 13.62 13.98
CA TYR A 186 0.98 14.31 14.88
C TYR A 186 -0.46 14.22 14.36
N ALA A 187 -1.40 14.07 15.27
CA ALA A 187 -2.83 14.18 15.01
C ALA A 187 -3.22 15.55 14.41
N PRO A 188 -4.47 15.71 13.94
CA PRO A 188 -4.99 16.99 13.42
C PRO A 188 -4.81 18.19 14.34
N ASN A 189 -4.83 18.00 15.66
CA ASN A 189 -4.57 19.04 16.65
C ASN A 189 -3.09 19.49 16.73
N LYS A 190 -2.15 18.79 16.06
CA LYS A 190 -0.70 19.04 16.05
C LYS A 190 -0.01 18.97 17.43
N LYS A 191 -0.65 18.33 18.40
CA LYS A 191 -0.15 18.14 19.78
C LYS A 191 0.11 16.68 20.06
N ASP A 192 -0.87 15.83 19.80
CA ASP A 192 -0.82 14.41 20.12
C ASP A 192 -0.02 13.66 19.05
N VAL A 193 0.96 12.88 19.46
CA VAL A 193 1.70 11.99 18.58
C VAL A 193 0.89 10.71 18.40
N ILE A 194 0.56 10.36 17.17
CA ILE A 194 -0.27 9.20 16.86
C ILE A 194 0.55 7.98 16.42
N TYR A 195 1.74 8.20 15.85
CA TYR A 195 2.75 7.16 15.62
C TYR A 195 4.11 7.81 15.33
N THR A 196 5.15 6.99 15.27
CA THR A 196 6.53 7.46 15.03
C THR A 196 7.25 6.51 14.09
N HIS A 197 7.79 7.04 13.00
CA HIS A 197 8.74 6.32 12.18
C HIS A 197 10.14 6.39 12.82
N LYS A 198 10.83 5.26 12.88
CA LYS A 198 12.11 5.16 13.57
C LYS A 198 13.29 5.65 12.72
N LYS A 199 14.29 6.19 13.40
CA LYS A 199 15.59 6.51 12.80
C LYS A 199 16.10 5.34 11.98
N GLY A 200 16.67 5.64 10.81
CA GLY A 200 17.22 4.64 9.88
C GLY A 200 16.20 4.06 8.90
N SER A 201 14.89 4.19 9.19
CA SER A 201 13.85 3.74 8.25
C SER A 201 13.84 4.60 6.99
N ILE A 202 13.55 3.98 5.85
CA ILE A 202 13.13 4.68 4.63
C ILE A 202 11.64 4.91 4.77
N VAL A 203 11.19 6.15 4.64
CA VAL A 203 9.78 6.51 4.73
C VAL A 203 9.31 7.20 3.46
N SER A 204 8.06 6.94 3.11
CA SER A 204 7.36 7.58 2.01
C SER A 204 6.22 8.42 2.54
N ILE A 205 6.23 9.69 2.22
CA ILE A 205 5.25 10.64 2.74
C ILE A 205 4.47 11.25 1.58
N HIS A 206 3.17 10.99 1.54
CA HIS A 206 2.24 11.65 0.64
C HIS A 206 1.84 13.01 1.22
N ILE A 207 2.38 14.08 0.64
CA ILE A 207 2.15 15.46 1.11
C ILE A 207 0.88 16.00 0.49
N LEU A 208 -0.14 16.25 1.32
CA LEU A 208 -1.42 16.84 0.92
C LEU A 208 -1.34 18.36 0.82
N LYS A 209 -0.59 18.98 1.72
CA LYS A 209 -0.44 20.45 1.75
C LYS A 209 0.80 20.88 2.52
N ASP A 210 1.48 21.89 1.99
CA ASP A 210 2.50 22.64 2.73
C ASP A 210 1.82 23.62 3.67
N LYS A 211 2.25 23.65 4.92
CA LYS A 211 1.78 24.56 5.97
C LYS A 211 2.99 25.19 6.65
N TYR A 212 2.81 26.37 7.25
CA TYR A 212 3.88 26.98 8.04
C TYR A 212 4.36 26.02 9.15
N GLY A 213 5.65 25.68 9.12
CA GLY A 213 6.30 24.77 10.09
C GLY A 213 5.91 23.27 9.98
N TYR A 214 4.90 22.92 9.16
CA TYR A 214 4.39 21.54 9.05
C TYR A 214 4.13 21.15 7.60
N TYR A 215 4.20 19.84 7.33
CA TYR A 215 3.49 19.24 6.20
C TYR A 215 2.21 18.58 6.71
N LYS A 216 1.08 18.86 6.03
CA LYS A 216 -0.14 18.03 6.14
C LYS A 216 0.05 16.82 5.23
N ILE A 217 -0.13 15.64 5.77
CA ILE A 217 0.13 14.36 5.09
C ILE A 217 -1.08 13.45 5.13
N SER A 218 -1.16 12.48 4.24
CA SER A 218 -2.05 11.32 4.42
C SER A 218 -1.57 10.54 5.65
N SER A 219 -2.47 10.22 6.57
CA SER A 219 -2.12 9.33 7.69
C SER A 219 -2.07 7.87 7.21
N GLU A 220 -1.27 7.03 7.87
CA GLU A 220 -1.15 5.61 7.52
C GLU A 220 -2.39 4.79 7.94
N ALA A 221 -3.12 5.27 8.94
CA ALA A 221 -4.36 4.67 9.43
C ALA A 221 -5.45 5.73 9.65
N PRO A 222 -6.73 5.33 9.76
CA PRO A 222 -7.80 6.27 10.07
C PRO A 222 -7.56 7.01 11.39
N VAL A 223 -7.82 8.32 11.38
CA VAL A 223 -7.69 9.19 12.56
C VAL A 223 -9.08 9.68 12.95
N LYS A 224 -9.45 9.50 14.22
CA LYS A 224 -10.69 10.00 14.81
C LYS A 224 -10.38 10.57 16.20
N ASP A 225 -10.92 11.74 16.51
CA ASP A 225 -10.76 12.38 17.82
C ASP A 225 -9.27 12.53 18.27
N ASN A 226 -8.38 12.81 17.30
CA ASN A 226 -6.92 12.92 17.45
C ASN A 226 -6.20 11.63 17.87
N HIS A 227 -6.81 10.46 17.69
CA HIS A 227 -6.20 9.15 17.90
C HIS A 227 -6.31 8.28 16.65
N LEU A 228 -5.46 7.28 16.54
CA LEU A 228 -5.65 6.22 15.56
C LEU A 228 -6.92 5.43 15.90
N ASN A 229 -7.72 5.15 14.89
CA ASN A 229 -8.92 4.32 15.04
C ASN A 229 -9.08 3.46 13.80
N ILE A 230 -8.45 2.29 13.83
CA ILE A 230 -8.36 1.39 12.67
C ILE A 230 -9.74 0.95 12.14
N ASN A 231 -10.79 1.00 12.95
CA ASN A 231 -12.15 0.64 12.60
C ASN A 231 -12.97 1.84 12.08
N ALA A 232 -12.42 3.06 12.16
CA ALA A 232 -13.06 4.23 11.60
C ALA A 232 -12.94 4.26 10.07
N LYS A 233 -13.86 5.00 9.42
CA LYS A 233 -13.72 5.28 7.98
C LYS A 233 -12.49 6.15 7.75
N TYR A 234 -11.66 5.76 6.80
CA TYR A 234 -10.43 6.50 6.47
C TYR A 234 -10.72 7.87 5.83
N LYS A 235 -11.89 8.09 5.28
CA LYS A 235 -12.24 9.28 4.50
C LYS A 235 -11.70 10.57 5.16
N ASN A 236 -10.84 11.28 4.41
CA ASN A 236 -10.20 12.53 4.84
C ASN A 236 -9.26 12.41 6.05
N SER A 237 -8.83 11.20 6.42
CA SER A 237 -7.83 11.03 7.47
C SER A 237 -6.50 11.65 7.08
N TYR A 238 -6.00 12.54 7.90
CA TYR A 238 -4.74 13.22 7.69
C TYR A 238 -4.00 13.41 9.02
N ALA A 239 -2.71 13.67 8.90
CA ALA A 239 -1.81 13.92 10.01
C ALA A 239 -0.86 15.07 9.68
N TYR A 240 0.02 15.39 10.61
CA TYR A 240 1.05 16.40 10.42
C TYR A 240 2.42 15.87 10.81
N ILE A 241 3.45 16.30 10.07
CA ILE A 241 4.85 16.17 10.47
C ILE A 241 5.50 17.56 10.52
N LYS A 242 6.43 17.75 11.45
CA LYS A 242 7.19 19.00 11.51
C LYS A 242 8.23 19.03 10.38
N LYS A 243 8.33 20.14 9.66
CA LYS A 243 9.32 20.31 8.60
C LYS A 243 10.76 20.22 9.13
N SER A 244 10.99 20.65 10.38
CA SER A 244 12.28 20.52 11.04
C SER A 244 12.73 19.07 11.26
N ASP A 245 11.79 18.14 11.34
CA ASP A 245 12.06 16.73 11.63
C ASP A 245 12.14 15.90 10.35
N PHE A 246 11.69 16.48 9.24
CA PHE A 246 11.67 15.87 7.91
C PHE A 246 12.84 16.41 7.07
N LYS A 247 14.06 15.99 7.42
CA LYS A 247 15.31 16.38 6.74
C LYS A 247 16.27 15.20 6.67
#